data_567bb961aaa38540650d6820eb66d69c
#
_entry.id   567bb961aaa38540650d6820eb66d69c
#
_cell.length_a   1.000
_cell.length_b   1.000
_cell.length_c   1.000
_cell.angle_alpha   90.00
_cell.angle_beta   90.00
_cell.angle_gamma   90.00
#
_symmetry.space_group_name_H-M   'P 1'
#
loop_
_entity.id
_entity.type
_entity.pdbx_description
1 polymer ?
#
loop_
_entity_poly.entity_id
_entity_poly.type
_entity_poly.pdbx_seq_one_letter_code
_entity_poly.pdbx_strand_id
1 'polypeptide(L)'
;MHQAFDITRTSRKVLATFLKDYTLEQLNKIPAGFSNNLIWNIGHIVVVQQILTYKWSGLSMYIPDSFVEKYKRGTKPEEDATQAEVDEILSYLFETINQTKADYNAHTFKNYQEFTSQVGFTMRNIEDAISFNYYHEALHLGMMMQIRKFI
;
A
#
# COMPACT_ATOMS: atom_id res chain seq x y z
N MET A 1 -1.12 -12.79 14.66
CA MET A 1 -0.66 -12.39 13.30
C MET A 1 -1.49 -12.93 12.14
N HIS A 2 -1.94 -14.18 12.12
CA HIS A 2 -2.77 -14.68 10.99
C HIS A 2 -3.96 -13.78 10.66
N GLN A 3 -4.71 -13.32 11.66
CA GLN A 3 -5.85 -12.43 11.47
C GLN A 3 -5.47 -11.09 10.82
N ALA A 4 -4.31 -10.52 11.13
CA ALA A 4 -3.84 -9.28 10.51
C ALA A 4 -3.61 -9.44 9.00
N PHE A 5 -3.02 -10.56 8.58
CA PHE A 5 -2.87 -10.88 7.16
C PHE A 5 -4.22 -11.11 6.47
N ASP A 6 -5.18 -11.73 7.15
CA ASP A 6 -6.51 -11.97 6.58
C ASP A 6 -7.30 -10.66 6.43
N ILE A 7 -7.17 -9.71 7.39
CA ILE A 7 -7.74 -8.36 7.30
C ILE A 7 -7.12 -7.63 6.10
N THR A 8 -5.79 -7.58 6.01
CA THR A 8 -5.08 -6.92 4.90
C THR A 8 -5.47 -7.52 3.55
N ARG A 9 -5.50 -8.84 3.43
CA ARG A 9 -5.88 -9.52 2.19
C ARG A 9 -7.32 -9.23 1.78
N THR A 10 -8.25 -9.15 2.75
CA THR A 10 -9.64 -8.81 2.50
C THR A 10 -9.79 -7.35 2.06
N SER A 11 -9.10 -6.42 2.72
CA SER A 11 -9.02 -5.03 2.30
C SER A 11 -8.51 -4.90 0.86
N ARG A 12 -7.43 -5.61 0.51
CA ARG A 12 -6.84 -5.57 -0.85
C ARG A 12 -7.75 -6.14 -1.93
N LYS A 13 -8.64 -7.09 -1.61
CA LYS A 13 -9.70 -7.50 -2.55
C LYS A 13 -10.65 -6.34 -2.87
N VAL A 14 -10.99 -5.52 -1.87
CA VAL A 14 -11.81 -4.32 -2.09
C VAL A 14 -11.03 -3.29 -2.93
N LEU A 15 -9.73 -3.07 -2.66
CA LEU A 15 -8.89 -2.19 -3.48
C LEU A 15 -8.81 -2.66 -4.93
N ALA A 16 -8.71 -3.96 -5.15
CA ALA A 16 -8.69 -4.53 -6.50
C ALA A 16 -10.01 -4.30 -7.26
N THR A 17 -11.16 -4.16 -6.56
CA THR A 17 -12.43 -3.81 -7.25
C THR A 17 -12.37 -2.39 -7.82
N PHE A 18 -11.72 -1.44 -7.14
CA PHE A 18 -11.52 -0.10 -7.71
C PHE A 18 -10.73 -0.16 -9.03
N LEU A 19 -9.64 -0.93 -9.08
CA LEU A 19 -8.83 -1.06 -10.31
C LEU A 19 -9.58 -1.74 -11.46
N LYS A 20 -10.61 -2.54 -11.18
CA LYS A 20 -11.38 -3.30 -12.18
C LYS A 20 -12.66 -2.59 -12.61
N ASP A 21 -13.31 -1.88 -11.70
CA ASP A 21 -14.66 -1.34 -11.90
C ASP A 21 -14.67 0.10 -12.40
N TYR A 22 -13.53 0.82 -12.26
CA TYR A 22 -13.37 2.20 -12.72
C TYR A 22 -12.54 2.25 -14.00
N THR A 23 -12.90 3.16 -14.90
CA THR A 23 -12.11 3.43 -16.12
C THR A 23 -10.75 4.01 -15.76
N LEU A 24 -9.77 3.89 -16.68
CA LEU A 24 -8.44 4.49 -16.50
C LEU A 24 -8.52 6.01 -16.29
N GLU A 25 -9.43 6.69 -16.98
CA GLU A 25 -9.70 8.12 -16.77
C GLU A 25 -10.17 8.41 -15.32
N GLN A 26 -11.13 7.62 -14.82
CA GLN A 26 -11.62 7.76 -13.45
C GLN A 26 -10.54 7.46 -12.41
N LEU A 27 -9.71 6.44 -12.65
CA LEU A 27 -8.59 6.07 -11.76
C LEU A 27 -7.55 7.19 -11.64
N ASN A 28 -7.31 7.92 -12.72
CA ASN A 28 -6.35 9.02 -12.80
C ASN A 28 -6.92 10.37 -12.34
N LYS A 29 -8.24 10.50 -12.28
CA LYS A 29 -8.87 11.78 -11.94
C LYS A 29 -8.56 12.22 -10.51
N ILE A 30 -8.00 13.41 -10.36
CA ILE A 30 -7.82 14.10 -9.07
C ILE A 30 -9.00 15.05 -8.89
N PRO A 31 -9.95 14.76 -8.00
CA PRO A 31 -11.09 15.64 -7.78
C PRO A 31 -10.69 16.96 -7.11
N ALA A 32 -11.51 18.00 -7.30
CA ALA A 32 -11.30 19.27 -6.63
C ALA A 32 -11.25 19.09 -5.10
N GLY A 33 -10.23 19.68 -4.46
CA GLY A 33 -9.99 19.58 -3.02
C GLY A 33 -9.17 18.35 -2.58
N PHE A 34 -8.77 17.48 -3.52
CA PHE A 34 -7.85 16.36 -3.25
C PHE A 34 -6.48 16.62 -3.91
N SER A 35 -5.44 16.02 -3.36
CA SER A 35 -4.07 16.10 -3.89
C SER A 35 -3.65 14.86 -4.67
N ASN A 36 -4.49 13.81 -4.67
CA ASN A 36 -4.20 12.51 -5.28
C ASN A 36 -5.48 11.86 -5.83
N ASN A 37 -5.32 10.73 -6.49
CA ASN A 37 -6.36 9.96 -7.15
C ASN A 37 -6.45 8.53 -6.60
N LEU A 38 -7.34 7.70 -7.15
CA LEU A 38 -7.51 6.32 -6.71
C LEU A 38 -6.25 5.48 -6.91
N ILE A 39 -5.63 5.57 -8.09
CA ILE A 39 -4.48 4.73 -8.41
C ILE A 39 -3.26 5.07 -7.55
N TRP A 40 -3.00 6.36 -7.29
CA TRP A 40 -1.92 6.76 -6.40
C TRP A 40 -2.11 6.20 -4.98
N ASN A 41 -3.34 6.25 -4.44
CA ASN A 41 -3.64 5.68 -3.12
C ASN A 41 -3.34 4.18 -3.05
N ILE A 42 -3.68 3.43 -4.11
CA ILE A 42 -3.45 1.98 -4.13
C ILE A 42 -1.96 1.66 -4.27
N GLY A 43 -1.24 2.36 -5.15
CA GLY A 43 0.22 2.23 -5.27
C GLY A 43 0.94 2.59 -3.97
N HIS A 44 0.49 3.65 -3.29
CA HIS A 44 1.03 4.07 -2.00
C HIS A 44 0.86 3.02 -0.90
N ILE A 45 -0.30 2.35 -0.84
CA ILE A 45 -0.54 1.24 0.08
C ILE A 45 0.50 0.12 -0.10
N VAL A 46 0.79 -0.25 -1.34
CA VAL A 46 1.80 -1.27 -1.65
C VAL A 46 3.19 -0.82 -1.18
N VAL A 47 3.59 0.41 -1.53
CA VAL A 47 4.90 0.96 -1.16
C VAL A 47 5.05 1.04 0.35
N VAL A 48 4.06 1.56 1.07
CA VAL A 48 4.15 1.71 2.53
C VAL A 48 4.24 0.36 3.21
N GLN A 49 3.48 -0.64 2.77
CA GLN A 49 3.58 -1.99 3.31
C GLN A 49 5.01 -2.55 3.16
N GLN A 50 5.64 -2.38 1.99
CA GLN A 50 7.00 -2.84 1.74
C GLN A 50 8.04 -2.08 2.58
N ILE A 51 7.88 -0.78 2.72
CA ILE A 51 8.75 0.03 3.59
C ILE A 51 8.62 -0.42 5.05
N LEU A 52 7.39 -0.55 5.56
CA LEU A 52 7.13 -0.91 6.95
C LEU A 52 7.66 -2.29 7.31
N THR A 53 7.56 -3.26 6.40
CA THR A 53 7.97 -4.63 6.70
C THR A 53 9.42 -4.92 6.32
N TYR A 54 9.84 -4.61 5.09
CA TYR A 54 11.17 -4.99 4.58
C TYR A 54 12.25 -3.95 4.86
N LYS A 55 12.02 -2.70 4.48
CA LYS A 55 13.05 -1.66 4.63
C LYS A 55 13.48 -1.50 6.10
N TRP A 56 12.53 -1.42 7.03
CA TRP A 56 12.86 -1.29 8.46
C TRP A 56 13.37 -2.58 9.11
N SER A 57 13.23 -3.72 8.43
CA SER A 57 13.88 -4.97 8.80
C SER A 57 15.28 -5.16 8.18
N GLY A 58 15.74 -4.18 7.38
CA GLY A 58 17.01 -4.27 6.66
C GLY A 58 17.01 -5.27 5.50
N LEU A 59 15.84 -5.57 4.95
CA LEU A 59 15.64 -6.51 3.85
C LEU A 59 15.29 -5.79 2.55
N SER A 60 15.60 -6.43 1.42
CA SER A 60 15.20 -5.93 0.09
C SER A 60 13.68 -6.00 -0.08
N MET A 61 13.09 -4.95 -0.62
CA MET A 61 11.67 -4.90 -0.97
C MET A 61 11.41 -5.72 -2.26
N TYR A 62 10.20 -6.21 -2.43
CA TYR A 62 9.73 -6.97 -3.61
C TYR A 62 9.14 -6.06 -4.70
N ILE A 63 9.42 -4.77 -4.63
CA ILE A 63 9.03 -3.76 -5.62
C ILE A 63 10.27 -2.96 -6.04
N PRO A 64 10.36 -2.48 -7.29
CA PRO A 64 11.51 -1.71 -7.75
C PRO A 64 11.57 -0.31 -7.12
N ASP A 65 12.77 0.25 -7.04
CA ASP A 65 12.99 1.60 -6.49
C ASP A 65 12.20 2.68 -7.24
N SER A 66 12.03 2.54 -8.57
CA SER A 66 11.23 3.45 -9.39
C SER A 66 9.77 3.50 -8.93
N PHE A 67 9.19 2.35 -8.57
CA PHE A 67 7.84 2.28 -8.04
C PHE A 67 7.75 2.91 -6.64
N VAL A 68 8.76 2.69 -5.80
CA VAL A 68 8.86 3.34 -4.49
C VAL A 68 8.90 4.86 -4.64
N GLU A 69 9.76 5.37 -5.51
CA GLU A 69 9.90 6.82 -5.74
C GLU A 69 8.61 7.48 -6.22
N LYS A 70 7.82 6.79 -7.04
CA LYS A 70 6.55 7.30 -7.58
C LYS A 70 5.43 7.36 -6.52
N TYR A 71 5.34 6.36 -5.65
CA TYR A 71 4.21 6.19 -4.73
C TYR A 71 4.54 6.37 -3.24
N LYS A 72 5.80 6.68 -2.90
CA LYS A 72 6.18 6.93 -1.50
C LYS A 72 5.46 8.15 -0.94
N ARG A 73 5.46 8.23 0.38
CA ARG A 73 4.93 9.39 1.07
C ARG A 73 5.60 10.70 0.62
N GLY A 74 4.80 11.75 0.47
CA GLY A 74 5.27 13.08 0.04
C GLY A 74 5.23 13.28 -1.47
N THR A 75 4.88 12.24 -2.25
CA THR A 75 4.63 12.36 -3.70
C THR A 75 3.15 12.59 -3.99
N LYS A 76 2.86 12.92 -5.22
CA LYS A 76 1.52 13.05 -5.79
C LYS A 76 1.57 12.60 -7.25
N PRO A 77 0.42 12.32 -7.89
CA PRO A 77 0.42 12.06 -9.33
C PRO A 77 0.98 13.27 -10.10
N GLU A 78 2.03 13.05 -10.89
CA GLU A 78 2.64 14.08 -11.76
C GLU A 78 2.19 13.87 -13.22
N GLU A 79 1.81 12.65 -13.56
CA GLU A 79 1.32 12.21 -14.86
C GLU A 79 0.26 11.13 -14.68
N ASP A 80 -0.56 10.91 -15.69
CA ASP A 80 -1.55 9.84 -15.71
C ASP A 80 -0.86 8.48 -15.77
N ALA A 81 -1.30 7.57 -14.91
CA ALA A 81 -0.86 6.19 -14.96
C ALA A 81 -1.44 5.48 -16.19
N THR A 82 -0.66 4.59 -16.78
CA THR A 82 -1.07 3.74 -17.91
C THR A 82 -1.82 2.50 -17.44
N GLN A 83 -2.50 1.80 -18.39
CA GLN A 83 -3.12 0.51 -18.08
C GLN A 83 -2.10 -0.53 -17.62
N ALA A 84 -0.92 -0.57 -18.21
CA ALA A 84 0.16 -1.47 -17.79
C ALA A 84 0.56 -1.24 -16.32
N GLU A 85 0.57 0.00 -15.88
CA GLU A 85 0.87 0.35 -14.49
C GLU A 85 -0.29 -0.03 -13.54
N VAL A 86 -1.54 0.08 -13.98
CA VAL A 86 -2.71 -0.44 -13.22
C VAL A 86 -2.58 -1.95 -13.03
N ASP A 87 -2.21 -2.68 -14.08
CA ASP A 87 -2.05 -4.13 -14.05
C ASP A 87 -0.88 -4.53 -13.12
N GLU A 88 0.23 -3.79 -13.15
CA GLU A 88 1.37 -3.97 -12.25
C GLU A 88 0.96 -3.75 -10.78
N ILE A 89 0.25 -2.67 -10.48
CA ILE A 89 -0.25 -2.39 -9.13
C ILE A 89 -1.19 -3.50 -8.65
N LEU A 90 -2.07 -3.99 -9.52
CA LEU A 90 -2.98 -5.10 -9.22
C LEU A 90 -2.20 -6.38 -8.85
N SER A 91 -1.11 -6.69 -9.56
CA SER A 91 -0.22 -7.81 -9.23
C SER A 91 0.41 -7.60 -7.84
N TYR A 92 1.03 -6.46 -7.61
CA TYR A 92 1.68 -6.13 -6.34
C TYR A 92 0.75 -6.16 -5.13
N LEU A 93 -0.54 -5.82 -5.30
CA LEU A 93 -1.52 -5.90 -4.21
C LEU A 93 -1.55 -7.28 -3.54
N PHE A 94 -1.40 -8.35 -4.30
CA PHE A 94 -1.50 -9.71 -3.78
C PHE A 94 -0.15 -10.38 -3.59
N GLU A 95 0.78 -10.19 -4.50
CA GLU A 95 2.11 -10.80 -4.44
C GLU A 95 2.87 -10.34 -3.20
N THR A 96 2.90 -9.05 -2.93
CA THR A 96 3.66 -8.49 -1.80
C THR A 96 3.14 -8.98 -0.46
N ILE A 97 1.83 -9.03 -0.23
CA ILE A 97 1.28 -9.50 1.04
C ILE A 97 1.40 -11.03 1.20
N ASN A 98 1.27 -11.79 0.11
CA ASN A 98 1.48 -13.24 0.14
C ASN A 98 2.94 -13.56 0.49
N GLN A 99 3.90 -12.84 -0.12
CA GLN A 99 5.32 -12.99 0.18
C GLN A 99 5.62 -12.59 1.64
N THR A 100 5.09 -11.45 2.10
CA THR A 100 5.28 -11.04 3.51
C THR A 100 4.75 -12.07 4.50
N LYS A 101 3.60 -12.71 4.21
CA LYS A 101 3.08 -13.79 5.04
C LYS A 101 3.99 -15.02 5.02
N ALA A 102 4.54 -15.38 3.86
CA ALA A 102 5.48 -16.50 3.74
C ALA A 102 6.78 -16.22 4.51
N ASP A 103 7.37 -15.04 4.35
CA ASP A 103 8.59 -14.61 5.03
C ASP A 103 8.40 -14.50 6.55
N TYR A 104 7.23 -14.03 6.99
CA TYR A 104 6.88 -14.02 8.42
C TYR A 104 6.84 -15.42 9.00
N ASN A 105 6.19 -16.36 8.32
CA ASN A 105 6.11 -17.77 8.75
C ASN A 105 7.48 -18.47 8.72
N ALA A 106 8.36 -18.06 7.80
CA ALA A 106 9.74 -18.54 7.71
C ALA A 106 10.68 -17.86 8.70
N HIS A 107 10.17 -16.96 9.55
CA HIS A 107 10.98 -16.17 10.49
C HIS A 107 12.12 -15.39 9.83
N THR A 108 11.89 -14.85 8.63
CA THR A 108 12.88 -14.09 7.86
C THR A 108 13.20 -12.74 8.53
N PHE A 109 12.22 -12.12 9.17
CA PHE A 109 12.37 -10.82 9.86
C PHE A 109 13.10 -10.98 11.21
N LYS A 110 14.45 -11.02 11.17
CA LYS A 110 15.28 -11.19 12.37
C LYS A 110 15.54 -9.90 13.13
N ASN A 111 15.59 -8.79 12.42
CA ASN A 111 15.87 -7.46 12.94
C ASN A 111 14.75 -6.51 12.55
N TYR A 112 14.57 -5.47 13.34
CA TYR A 112 13.65 -4.37 13.02
C TYR A 112 14.21 -3.07 13.60
N GLN A 113 14.38 -2.07 12.75
CA GLN A 113 14.78 -0.74 13.20
C GLN A 113 13.51 0.00 13.69
N GLU A 114 13.51 0.41 14.95
CA GLU A 114 12.39 1.16 15.54
C GLU A 114 12.05 2.40 14.68
N PHE A 115 10.77 2.58 14.42
CA PHE A 115 10.26 3.70 13.64
C PHE A 115 8.96 4.23 14.25
N THR A 116 8.87 5.56 14.43
CA THR A 116 7.64 6.22 14.85
C THR A 116 6.98 6.91 13.67
N SER A 117 5.72 6.55 13.41
CA SER A 117 4.90 7.19 12.38
C SER A 117 4.53 8.62 12.76
N GLN A 118 4.09 9.42 11.78
CA GLN A 118 3.68 10.81 12.07
C GLN A 118 2.42 10.93 12.93
N VAL A 119 1.59 9.89 12.95
CA VAL A 119 0.41 9.84 13.82
C VAL A 119 0.76 9.32 15.23
N GLY A 120 2.07 9.15 15.52
CA GLY A 120 2.56 8.83 16.85
C GLY A 120 2.64 7.33 17.17
N PHE A 121 2.35 6.42 16.23
CA PHE A 121 2.56 4.99 16.44
C PHE A 121 4.03 4.62 16.32
N THR A 122 4.58 3.98 17.35
CA THR A 122 5.95 3.44 17.35
C THR A 122 5.90 1.95 17.08
N MET A 123 6.57 1.54 16.02
CA MET A 123 6.76 0.14 15.64
C MET A 123 8.15 -0.31 16.05
N ARG A 124 8.25 -1.35 16.87
CA ARG A 124 9.51 -1.87 17.45
C ARG A 124 9.91 -3.22 16.89
N ASN A 125 8.99 -3.85 16.19
CA ASN A 125 9.14 -5.19 15.64
C ASN A 125 8.23 -5.36 14.42
N ILE A 126 8.37 -6.49 13.74
CA ILE A 126 7.58 -6.81 12.55
C ILE A 126 6.08 -6.94 12.84
N GLU A 127 5.70 -7.39 14.02
CA GLU A 127 4.31 -7.54 14.44
C GLU A 127 3.63 -6.18 14.57
N ASP A 128 4.32 -5.19 15.15
CA ASP A 128 3.84 -3.79 15.22
C ASP A 128 3.67 -3.21 13.81
N ALA A 129 4.64 -3.47 12.91
CA ALA A 129 4.60 -3.00 11.53
C ALA A 129 3.42 -3.61 10.75
N ILE A 130 3.19 -4.91 10.85
CA ILE A 130 2.05 -5.58 10.23
C ILE A 130 0.73 -5.04 10.79
N SER A 131 0.67 -4.80 12.10
CA SER A 131 -0.52 -4.24 12.76
C SER A 131 -0.79 -2.81 12.31
N PHE A 132 0.24 -1.98 12.22
CA PHE A 132 0.09 -0.61 11.71
C PHE A 132 -0.28 -0.58 10.23
N ASN A 133 0.22 -1.54 9.43
CA ASN A 133 -0.07 -1.60 8.00
C ASN A 133 -1.58 -1.72 7.71
N TYR A 134 -2.32 -2.61 8.37
CA TYR A 134 -3.76 -2.73 8.09
C TYR A 134 -4.55 -1.49 8.54
N TYR A 135 -4.13 -0.81 9.62
CA TYR A 135 -4.68 0.48 10.00
C TYR A 135 -4.44 1.53 8.91
N HIS A 136 -3.22 1.63 8.39
CA HIS A 136 -2.86 2.55 7.31
C HIS A 136 -3.65 2.26 6.02
N GLU A 137 -3.78 1.01 5.62
CA GLU A 137 -4.58 0.61 4.46
C GLU A 137 -6.07 0.99 4.64
N ALA A 138 -6.61 0.84 5.84
CA ALA A 138 -8.00 1.22 6.14
C ALA A 138 -8.23 2.74 6.02
N LEU A 139 -7.25 3.57 6.44
CA LEU A 139 -7.32 5.03 6.25
C LEU A 139 -7.38 5.40 4.76
N HIS A 140 -6.53 4.80 3.93
CA HIS A 140 -6.53 5.03 2.49
C HIS A 140 -7.80 4.51 1.81
N LEU A 141 -8.32 3.36 2.22
CA LEU A 141 -9.62 2.86 1.75
C LEU A 141 -10.74 3.86 2.04
N GLY A 142 -10.77 4.42 3.26
CA GLY A 142 -11.74 5.46 3.63
C GLY A 142 -11.63 6.72 2.76
N MET A 143 -10.39 7.17 2.45
CA MET A 143 -10.16 8.29 1.54
C MET A 143 -10.65 7.98 0.11
N MET A 144 -10.35 6.81 -0.42
CA MET A 144 -10.82 6.39 -1.74
C MET A 144 -12.34 6.28 -1.82
N MET A 145 -13.00 5.86 -0.75
CA MET A 145 -14.47 5.87 -0.65
C MET A 145 -15.06 7.28 -0.70
N GLN A 146 -14.29 8.32 -0.38
CA GLN A 146 -14.70 9.71 -0.62
C GLN A 146 -14.37 10.15 -2.05
N ILE A 147 -13.14 9.92 -2.52
CA ILE A 147 -12.70 10.29 -3.88
C ILE A 147 -13.69 9.78 -4.93
N ARG A 148 -14.12 8.52 -4.84
CA ARG A 148 -15.02 7.88 -5.82
C ARG A 148 -16.37 8.57 -5.99
N LYS A 149 -16.78 9.44 -5.07
CA LYS A 149 -18.03 10.20 -5.18
C LYS A 149 -17.94 11.38 -6.13
N PHE A 150 -16.73 11.72 -6.57
CA PHE A 150 -16.43 12.91 -7.37
C PHE A 150 -15.79 12.59 -8.73
N ILE A 151 -15.77 11.30 -9.11
CA ILE A 151 -15.16 10.82 -10.35
C ILE A 151 -16.18 10.09 -11.23
#